data_9e1c68c9b55d97c8337edb0d12bfa5ed
#
_entry.id   9e1c68c9b55d97c8337edb0d12bfa5ed
#
_cell.length_a   1.000
_cell.length_b   1.000
_cell.length_c   1.000
_cell.angle_alpha   90.00
_cell.angle_beta   90.00
_cell.angle_gamma   90.00
#
_symmetry.space_group_name_H-M   'P 1'
#
loop_
_entity.id
_entity.type
_entity.pdbx_description
1 polymer ?
#
loop_
_entity_poly.entity_id
_entity_poly.type
_entity_poly.pdbx_seq_one_letter_code
_entity_poly.pdbx_strand_id
1 'polypeptide(L)'
;MTTKVSYSIAFLTGLGLIFIGARFFLSPEVAEAGFGIHFNEQGNYSFHYIKGIRDIFSGLLICLFVLMNEKRALGVTLLAGTMVPISDMLIVLSKNYNGFVQAVPHILAIIICLISGIILLASTQTKKHTIRTRGYIKLTHSAATNKKSKLEMNILPGEKTPWHYHSLFSETFEILKGTLEVGKGKEVYQLKQGDIATIKPKEKHYYHNISNEECIINATLNPGNRNFENSLFILKGLAKDGLASAAGTPKKISDLALFIYLNNSRMVGFQKIAEPIFNYVAKAAIKSGRLNELIQKYCERI
;
A
#
# COMPACT_ATOMS: atom_id res chain seq x y z
N MET A 1 13.64 13.97 17.56
CA MET A 1 12.56 13.16 18.17
C MET A 1 12.60 11.76 17.54
N THR A 2 12.59 10.69 18.31
CA THR A 2 12.65 9.33 17.78
C THR A 2 11.27 8.84 17.33
N THR A 3 11.21 7.86 16.43
CA THR A 3 9.94 7.26 15.99
C THR A 3 9.10 6.72 17.15
N LYS A 4 9.75 6.15 18.18
CA LYS A 4 9.05 5.67 19.39
C LYS A 4 8.35 6.80 20.15
N VAL A 5 9.00 7.96 20.28
CA VAL A 5 8.42 9.15 20.91
C VAL A 5 7.22 9.65 20.09
N SER A 6 7.32 9.68 18.75
CA SER A 6 6.18 10.06 17.89
C SER A 6 4.98 9.12 18.03
N TYR A 7 5.21 7.81 18.20
CA TYR A 7 4.14 6.85 18.49
C TYR A 7 3.45 7.12 19.83
N SER A 8 4.24 7.36 20.89
CA SER A 8 3.69 7.67 22.21
C SER A 8 2.88 8.97 22.18
N ILE A 9 3.40 10.02 21.51
CA ILE A 9 2.67 11.29 21.36
C ILE A 9 1.38 11.07 20.55
N ALA A 10 1.42 10.35 19.43
CA ALA A 10 0.23 10.06 18.64
C ALA A 10 -0.81 9.27 19.45
N PHE A 11 -0.39 8.29 20.25
CA PHE A 11 -1.30 7.54 21.13
C PHE A 11 -1.97 8.44 22.17
N LEU A 12 -1.20 9.30 22.83
CA LEU A 12 -1.73 10.29 23.79
C LEU A 12 -2.66 11.29 23.11
N THR A 13 -2.35 11.73 21.88
CA THR A 13 -3.23 12.58 21.08
C THR A 13 -4.57 11.87 20.78
N GLY A 14 -4.51 10.59 20.41
CA GLY A 14 -5.72 9.77 20.20
C GLY A 14 -6.58 9.67 21.45
N LEU A 15 -5.96 9.36 22.60
CA LEU A 15 -6.67 9.32 23.90
C LEU A 15 -7.24 10.70 24.27
N GLY A 16 -6.49 11.78 24.02
CA GLY A 16 -6.95 13.16 24.25
C GLY A 16 -8.19 13.49 23.42
N LEU A 17 -8.23 13.12 22.14
CA LEU A 17 -9.40 13.31 21.28
C LEU A 17 -10.61 12.50 21.77
N ILE A 18 -10.42 11.26 22.21
CA ILE A 18 -11.49 10.45 22.81
C ILE A 18 -12.04 11.16 24.05
N PHE A 19 -11.16 11.66 24.93
CA PHE A 19 -11.55 12.38 26.14
C PHE A 19 -12.32 13.67 25.81
N ILE A 20 -11.80 14.48 24.87
CA ILE A 20 -12.47 15.72 24.43
C ILE A 20 -13.84 15.41 23.84
N GLY A 21 -13.91 14.40 22.96
CA GLY A 21 -15.18 13.99 22.37
C GLY A 21 -16.19 13.49 23.40
N ALA A 22 -15.74 12.72 24.40
CA ALA A 22 -16.61 12.29 25.51
C ALA A 22 -17.16 13.47 26.33
N ARG A 23 -16.35 14.53 26.53
CA ARG A 23 -16.83 15.75 27.22
C ARG A 23 -17.96 16.44 26.47
N PHE A 24 -17.98 16.42 25.15
CA PHE A 24 -19.08 16.97 24.35
C PHE A 24 -20.41 16.22 24.57
N PHE A 25 -20.36 14.95 25.02
CA PHE A 25 -21.57 14.21 25.43
C PHE A 25 -21.92 14.43 26.90
N LEU A 26 -20.93 14.44 27.78
CA LEU A 26 -21.16 14.44 29.24
C LEU A 26 -21.36 15.83 29.81
N SER A 27 -20.75 16.87 29.25
CA SER A 27 -20.77 18.25 29.71
C SER A 27 -20.64 19.22 28.53
N PRO A 28 -21.64 19.28 27.62
CA PRO A 28 -21.54 20.00 26.36
C PRO A 28 -21.16 21.48 26.51
N GLU A 29 -21.76 22.19 27.48
CA GLU A 29 -21.47 23.61 27.73
C GLU A 29 -20.03 23.85 28.20
N VAL A 30 -19.50 22.99 29.06
CA VAL A 30 -18.10 23.06 29.52
C VAL A 30 -17.13 22.73 28.38
N ALA A 31 -17.50 21.77 27.52
CA ALA A 31 -16.71 21.40 26.35
C ALA A 31 -16.68 22.54 25.32
N GLU A 32 -17.82 23.20 25.09
CA GLU A 32 -17.97 24.37 24.21
C GLU A 32 -17.08 25.53 24.68
N ALA A 33 -17.20 25.91 25.95
CA ALA A 33 -16.37 26.99 26.53
C ALA A 33 -14.86 26.68 26.42
N GLY A 34 -14.45 25.42 26.67
CA GLY A 34 -13.07 24.98 26.52
C GLY A 34 -12.58 24.96 25.07
N PHE A 35 -13.50 24.86 24.10
CA PHE A 35 -13.19 24.93 22.68
C PHE A 35 -13.02 26.37 22.17
N GLY A 36 -13.62 27.36 22.88
CA GLY A 36 -13.58 28.77 22.53
C GLY A 36 -14.71 29.21 21.58
N ILE A 37 -15.85 28.54 21.60
CA ILE A 37 -17.03 28.94 20.81
C ILE A 37 -18.25 28.93 21.74
N HIS A 38 -19.21 29.84 21.51
CA HIS A 38 -20.47 29.87 22.20
C HIS A 38 -21.60 29.70 21.20
N PHE A 39 -22.52 28.78 21.48
CA PHE A 39 -23.74 28.59 20.72
C PHE A 39 -24.88 29.43 21.35
N ASN A 40 -25.67 30.06 20.50
CA ASN A 40 -26.74 30.95 20.97
C ASN A 40 -28.03 30.21 21.39
N GLU A 41 -28.18 28.93 21.02
CA GLU A 41 -29.33 28.11 21.33
C GLU A 41 -29.11 27.31 22.61
N GLN A 42 -29.72 27.72 23.69
CA GLN A 42 -29.71 26.98 24.95
C GLN A 42 -30.52 25.67 24.83
N GLY A 43 -29.95 24.57 25.31
CA GLY A 43 -30.63 23.26 25.39
C GLY A 43 -30.60 22.42 24.11
N ASN A 44 -30.09 22.93 22.99
CA ASN A 44 -29.88 22.14 21.77
C ASN A 44 -28.43 21.72 21.63
N TYR A 45 -28.10 20.48 22.04
CA TYR A 45 -26.76 19.94 22.02
C TYR A 45 -26.44 19.06 20.80
N SER A 46 -27.27 19.10 19.76
CA SER A 46 -27.11 18.25 18.58
C SER A 46 -25.73 18.42 17.92
N PHE A 47 -25.24 19.65 17.76
CA PHE A 47 -23.91 19.92 17.21
C PHE A 47 -22.80 19.46 18.14
N HIS A 48 -22.95 19.55 19.44
CA HIS A 48 -21.99 19.04 20.42
C HIS A 48 -21.83 17.54 20.30
N TYR A 49 -22.92 16.79 20.18
CA TYR A 49 -22.89 15.35 19.97
C TYR A 49 -22.26 14.95 18.63
N ILE A 50 -22.58 15.68 17.55
CA ILE A 50 -21.95 15.49 16.23
C ILE A 50 -20.44 15.72 16.32
N LYS A 51 -19.98 16.79 16.99
CA LYS A 51 -18.56 17.03 17.20
C LYS A 51 -17.94 15.95 18.07
N GLY A 52 -18.58 15.61 19.17
CA GLY A 52 -18.10 14.59 20.12
C GLY A 52 -17.84 13.25 19.45
N ILE A 53 -18.77 12.73 18.63
CA ILE A 53 -18.56 11.44 17.95
C ILE A 53 -17.44 11.50 16.91
N ARG A 54 -17.24 12.63 16.23
CA ARG A 54 -16.15 12.82 15.28
C ARG A 54 -14.78 12.83 15.98
N ASP A 55 -14.68 13.48 17.13
CA ASP A 55 -13.44 13.50 17.91
C ASP A 55 -13.12 12.10 18.47
N ILE A 56 -14.12 11.38 19.01
CA ILE A 56 -13.96 9.99 19.46
C ILE A 56 -13.51 9.11 18.30
N PHE A 57 -14.15 9.18 17.13
CA PHE A 57 -13.77 8.39 15.96
C PHE A 57 -12.34 8.68 15.53
N SER A 58 -11.95 9.95 15.43
CA SER A 58 -10.60 10.35 15.05
C SER A 58 -9.56 9.83 16.05
N GLY A 59 -9.86 9.92 17.35
CA GLY A 59 -9.00 9.41 18.40
C GLY A 59 -8.86 7.89 18.37
N LEU A 60 -9.95 7.15 18.17
CA LEU A 60 -9.94 5.70 17.99
C LEU A 60 -9.12 5.28 16.78
N LEU A 61 -9.26 5.96 15.64
CA LEU A 61 -8.52 5.67 14.42
C LEU A 61 -7.01 5.85 14.62
N ILE A 62 -6.58 6.92 15.28
CA ILE A 62 -5.19 7.16 15.63
C ILE A 62 -4.67 6.06 16.56
N CYS A 63 -5.40 5.71 17.63
CA CYS A 63 -5.01 4.64 18.55
C CYS A 63 -4.90 3.29 17.83
N LEU A 64 -5.82 2.95 16.95
CA LEU A 64 -5.79 1.71 16.15
C LEU A 64 -4.54 1.65 15.27
N PHE A 65 -4.20 2.72 14.55
CA PHE A 65 -2.98 2.73 13.73
C PHE A 65 -1.70 2.62 14.56
N VAL A 66 -1.68 3.16 15.77
CA VAL A 66 -0.58 2.97 16.71
C VAL A 66 -0.47 1.51 17.12
N LEU A 67 -1.57 0.88 17.55
CA LEU A 67 -1.60 -0.51 18.00
C LEU A 67 -1.28 -1.50 16.88
N MET A 68 -1.72 -1.21 15.66
CA MET A 68 -1.42 -2.00 14.46
C MET A 68 -0.01 -1.74 13.90
N ASN A 69 0.75 -0.81 14.48
CA ASN A 69 2.08 -0.38 14.02
C ASN A 69 2.11 0.12 12.57
N GLU A 70 1.01 0.75 12.12
CA GLU A 70 0.83 1.26 10.75
C GLU A 70 1.40 2.68 10.59
N LYS A 71 2.73 2.79 10.56
CA LYS A 71 3.48 4.07 10.52
C LYS A 71 3.02 5.01 9.42
N ARG A 72 2.86 4.47 8.20
CA ARG A 72 2.53 5.28 7.02
C ARG A 72 1.11 5.82 7.11
N ALA A 73 0.15 4.95 7.46
CA ALA A 73 -1.24 5.34 7.63
C ALA A 73 -1.36 6.39 8.75
N LEU A 74 -0.73 6.16 9.90
CA LEU A 74 -0.69 7.10 11.02
C LEU A 74 -0.09 8.46 10.62
N GLY A 75 1.06 8.46 9.93
CA GLY A 75 1.71 9.69 9.48
C GLY A 75 0.85 10.51 8.51
N VAL A 76 0.20 9.85 7.53
CA VAL A 76 -0.72 10.51 6.60
C VAL A 76 -1.94 11.04 7.32
N THR A 77 -2.52 10.27 8.25
CA THR A 77 -3.71 10.69 9.03
C THR A 77 -3.41 11.91 9.88
N LEU A 78 -2.25 11.98 10.55
CA LEU A 78 -1.86 13.14 11.35
C LEU A 78 -1.66 14.38 10.47
N LEU A 79 -0.96 14.26 9.33
CA LEU A 79 -0.75 15.38 8.42
C LEU A 79 -2.06 15.88 7.80
N ALA A 80 -2.89 15.00 7.27
CA ALA A 80 -4.19 15.38 6.73
C ALA A 80 -5.11 15.93 7.83
N GLY A 81 -5.09 15.31 9.01
CA GLY A 81 -5.86 15.73 10.18
C GLY A 81 -5.48 17.11 10.71
N THR A 82 -4.30 17.65 10.37
CA THR A 82 -3.88 19.02 10.75
C THR A 82 -4.83 20.09 10.20
N MET A 83 -5.55 19.80 9.12
CA MET A 83 -6.56 20.74 8.57
C MET A 83 -7.65 21.09 9.61
N VAL A 84 -7.99 20.13 10.48
CA VAL A 84 -9.04 20.33 11.49
C VAL A 84 -8.64 21.40 12.52
N PRO A 85 -7.55 21.26 13.26
CA PRO A 85 -7.16 22.27 14.24
C PRO A 85 -6.74 23.61 13.59
N ILE A 86 -6.32 23.64 12.32
CA ILE A 86 -6.11 24.92 11.59
C ILE A 86 -7.46 25.62 11.40
N SER A 87 -8.46 24.92 10.91
CA SER A 87 -9.80 25.50 10.71
C SER A 87 -10.42 25.92 12.04
N ASP A 88 -10.30 25.08 13.08
CA ASP A 88 -10.80 25.39 14.42
C ASP A 88 -10.14 26.66 14.97
N MET A 89 -8.82 26.80 14.85
CA MET A 89 -8.07 27.99 15.25
C MET A 89 -8.57 29.26 14.54
N LEU A 90 -8.73 29.18 13.22
CA LEU A 90 -9.18 30.34 12.43
C LEU A 90 -10.60 30.76 12.82
N ILE A 91 -11.50 29.79 13.06
CA ILE A 91 -12.86 30.06 13.50
C ILE A 91 -12.87 30.66 14.90
N VAL A 92 -12.09 30.13 15.85
CA VAL A 92 -11.99 30.65 17.22
C VAL A 92 -11.47 32.09 17.20
N LEU A 93 -10.42 32.38 16.43
CA LEU A 93 -9.85 33.72 16.31
C LEU A 93 -10.76 34.72 15.56
N SER A 94 -11.71 34.25 14.77
CA SER A 94 -12.69 35.10 14.09
C SER A 94 -13.75 35.70 15.05
N LYS A 95 -13.82 35.20 16.29
CA LYS A 95 -14.81 35.64 17.27
C LYS A 95 -14.28 36.80 18.08
N ASN A 96 -15.05 37.91 18.16
CA ASN A 96 -14.66 39.16 18.84
C ASN A 96 -14.42 39.00 20.34
N TYR A 97 -14.98 37.94 20.96
CA TYR A 97 -14.82 37.64 22.37
C TYR A 97 -13.61 36.75 22.70
N ASN A 98 -12.86 36.29 21.70
CA ASN A 98 -11.69 35.47 21.87
C ASN A 98 -10.38 36.26 21.67
N GLY A 99 -9.34 35.80 22.37
CA GLY A 99 -7.97 36.24 22.18
C GLY A 99 -7.03 35.08 21.84
N PHE A 100 -5.74 35.35 21.88
CA PHE A 100 -4.71 34.35 21.57
C PHE A 100 -4.77 33.11 22.50
N VAL A 101 -5.18 33.28 23.75
CA VAL A 101 -5.25 32.20 24.75
C VAL A 101 -6.19 31.09 24.30
N GLN A 102 -7.34 31.43 23.72
CA GLN A 102 -8.32 30.46 23.22
C GLN A 102 -7.80 29.68 21.99
N ALA A 103 -6.84 30.24 21.26
CA ALA A 103 -6.23 29.57 20.11
C ALA A 103 -5.11 28.58 20.50
N VAL A 104 -4.52 28.69 21.70
CA VAL A 104 -3.38 27.88 22.15
C VAL A 104 -3.60 26.37 22.01
N PRO A 105 -4.74 25.77 22.43
CA PRO A 105 -4.97 24.34 22.27
C PRO A 105 -4.90 23.88 20.80
N HIS A 106 -5.44 24.69 19.89
CA HIS A 106 -5.44 24.39 18.46
C HIS A 106 -4.06 24.52 17.86
N ILE A 107 -3.28 25.53 18.25
CA ILE A 107 -1.87 25.71 17.85
C ILE A 107 -1.03 24.52 18.28
N LEU A 108 -1.18 24.07 19.52
CA LEU A 108 -0.47 22.87 20.02
C LEU A 108 -0.84 21.63 19.22
N ALA A 109 -2.11 21.42 18.91
CA ALA A 109 -2.57 20.31 18.09
C ALA A 109 -1.95 20.34 16.67
N ILE A 110 -1.90 21.52 16.04
CA ILE A 110 -1.23 21.71 14.73
C ILE A 110 0.24 21.28 14.81
N ILE A 111 0.98 21.77 15.78
CA ILE A 111 2.42 21.49 15.94
C ILE A 111 2.64 19.99 16.16
N ILE A 112 1.87 19.36 17.05
CA ILE A 112 1.96 17.94 17.36
C ILE A 112 1.68 17.09 16.12
N CYS A 113 0.59 17.38 15.40
CA CYS A 113 0.20 16.63 14.21
C CYS A 113 1.23 16.77 13.08
N LEU A 114 1.73 17.98 12.81
CA LEU A 114 2.73 18.23 11.78
C LEU A 114 4.04 17.52 12.10
N ILE A 115 4.61 17.75 13.28
CA ILE A 115 5.92 17.19 13.65
C ILE A 115 5.85 15.66 13.70
N SER A 116 4.84 15.10 14.37
CA SER A 116 4.71 13.65 14.48
C SER A 116 4.43 13.00 13.13
N GLY A 117 3.59 13.60 12.30
CA GLY A 117 3.27 13.11 10.96
C GLY A 117 4.50 13.11 10.04
N ILE A 118 5.28 14.18 10.02
CA ILE A 118 6.52 14.27 9.22
C ILE A 118 7.54 13.22 9.68
N ILE A 119 7.77 13.08 11.00
CA ILE A 119 8.74 12.10 11.53
C ILE A 119 8.32 10.67 11.20
N LEU A 120 7.04 10.34 11.35
CA LEU A 120 6.53 9.01 11.01
C LEU A 120 6.70 8.71 9.53
N LEU A 121 6.38 9.63 8.62
CA LEU A 121 6.58 9.44 7.19
C LEU A 121 8.05 9.39 6.81
N ALA A 122 8.89 10.26 7.35
CA ALA A 122 10.34 10.22 7.13
C ALA A 122 10.95 8.90 7.61
N SER A 123 10.48 8.36 8.75
CA SER A 123 10.95 7.07 9.27
C SER A 123 10.54 5.86 8.42
N THR A 124 9.50 6.00 7.56
CA THR A 124 9.12 4.96 6.60
C THR A 124 10.00 4.96 5.35
N GLN A 125 10.66 6.08 5.05
CA GLN A 125 11.58 6.19 3.91
C GLN A 125 13.01 5.71 4.22
N THR A 126 13.38 5.54 5.49
CA THR A 126 14.76 5.21 5.92
C THR A 126 15.16 3.74 5.78
N LYS A 127 14.35 2.85 5.25
CA LYS A 127 14.91 1.71 4.55
C LYS A 127 15.42 2.23 3.20
N LYS A 128 16.68 2.68 3.13
CA LYS A 128 17.48 2.59 1.89
C LYS A 128 17.41 1.11 1.48
N HIS A 129 16.34 0.73 0.78
CA HIS A 129 16.43 -0.41 -0.09
C HIS A 129 17.47 0.02 -1.13
N THR A 130 18.70 -0.48 -0.98
CA THR A 130 19.57 -0.70 -2.13
C THR A 130 18.60 -1.13 -3.22
N ILE A 131 18.61 -0.45 -4.37
CA ILE A 131 17.85 -0.86 -5.55
C ILE A 131 18.39 -2.26 -5.83
N ARG A 132 17.73 -3.28 -5.25
CA ARG A 132 17.96 -4.66 -5.64
C ARG A 132 17.32 -4.70 -7.00
N THR A 133 18.15 -4.59 -8.03
CA THR A 133 17.73 -4.96 -9.38
C THR A 133 17.07 -6.32 -9.21
N ARG A 134 15.78 -6.43 -9.59
CA ARG A 134 15.09 -7.73 -9.63
C ARG A 134 16.05 -8.73 -10.27
N GLY A 135 16.07 -9.95 -9.76
CA GLY A 135 16.86 -11.03 -10.28
C GLY A 135 16.70 -11.17 -11.80
N TYR A 136 17.58 -11.87 -12.45
CA TYR A 136 17.49 -12.06 -13.89
C TYR A 136 16.24 -12.89 -14.27
N ILE A 137 15.75 -12.63 -15.48
CA ILE A 137 14.70 -13.42 -16.13
C ILE A 137 15.27 -13.82 -17.49
N LYS A 138 15.33 -15.12 -17.75
CA LYS A 138 15.81 -15.68 -19.01
C LYS A 138 14.70 -16.54 -19.63
N LEU A 139 14.18 -16.13 -20.77
CA LEU A 139 13.21 -16.92 -21.53
C LEU A 139 13.93 -18.06 -22.23
N THR A 140 13.61 -19.31 -21.88
CA THR A 140 14.19 -20.50 -22.49
C THR A 140 13.28 -21.10 -23.56
N HIS A 141 11.95 -20.98 -23.41
CA HIS A 141 10.96 -21.37 -24.40
C HIS A 141 9.86 -20.31 -24.46
N SER A 142 9.64 -19.74 -25.65
CA SER A 142 8.59 -18.73 -25.87
C SER A 142 7.33 -19.36 -26.42
N ALA A 143 6.17 -18.82 -26.02
CA ALA A 143 4.88 -19.14 -26.61
C ALA A 143 4.77 -18.78 -28.10
N ALA A 144 5.69 -17.98 -28.62
CA ALA A 144 5.74 -17.67 -30.05
C ALA A 144 6.15 -18.87 -30.92
N THR A 145 6.94 -19.78 -30.36
CA THR A 145 7.51 -20.92 -31.07
C THR A 145 7.19 -22.27 -30.41
N ASN A 146 6.63 -22.27 -29.21
CA ASN A 146 6.38 -23.46 -28.40
C ASN A 146 4.96 -23.45 -27.85
N LYS A 147 4.44 -24.63 -27.51
CA LYS A 147 3.13 -24.78 -26.83
C LYS A 147 3.17 -24.30 -25.37
N LYS A 148 4.36 -24.18 -24.78
CA LYS A 148 4.60 -23.76 -23.39
C LYS A 148 5.57 -22.61 -23.35
N SER A 149 5.44 -21.71 -22.36
CA SER A 149 6.49 -20.75 -22.03
C SER A 149 7.32 -21.34 -20.89
N LYS A 150 8.67 -21.22 -20.96
CA LYS A 150 9.57 -21.59 -19.87
C LYS A 150 10.55 -20.45 -19.62
N LEU A 151 10.59 -19.99 -18.36
CA LEU A 151 11.46 -18.90 -17.92
C LEU A 151 12.28 -19.37 -16.74
N GLU A 152 13.59 -19.14 -16.81
CA GLU A 152 14.47 -19.24 -15.66
C GLU A 152 14.49 -17.89 -14.94
N MET A 153 14.24 -17.87 -13.65
CA MET A 153 14.14 -16.66 -12.86
C MET A 153 14.92 -16.79 -11.55
N ASN A 154 15.55 -15.70 -11.17
CA ASN A 154 16.20 -15.55 -9.88
C ASN A 154 15.29 -14.75 -8.95
N ILE A 155 14.84 -15.36 -7.86
CA ILE A 155 14.01 -14.77 -6.82
C ILE A 155 14.92 -14.34 -5.66
N LEU A 156 15.03 -13.03 -5.46
CA LEU A 156 15.91 -12.48 -4.42
C LEU A 156 15.37 -12.68 -3.01
N PRO A 157 16.22 -12.65 -1.96
CA PRO A 157 15.78 -12.70 -0.58
C PRO A 157 14.70 -11.65 -0.25
N GLY A 158 13.58 -12.10 0.36
CA GLY A 158 12.44 -11.26 0.69
C GLY A 158 11.54 -10.88 -0.48
N GLU A 159 11.82 -11.37 -1.71
CA GLU A 159 10.93 -11.16 -2.85
C GLU A 159 9.67 -12.00 -2.68
N LYS A 160 8.50 -11.35 -2.88
CA LYS A 160 7.18 -11.95 -2.66
C LYS A 160 6.19 -11.44 -3.68
N THR A 161 5.30 -12.32 -4.16
CA THR A 161 4.09 -11.94 -4.88
C THR A 161 2.90 -11.85 -3.92
N PRO A 162 1.92 -10.96 -4.17
CA PRO A 162 0.65 -11.02 -3.46
C PRO A 162 -0.12 -12.29 -3.82
N TRP A 163 -1.13 -12.67 -3.01
CA TRP A 163 -2.07 -13.72 -3.38
C TRP A 163 -2.81 -13.34 -4.67
N HIS A 164 -2.75 -14.21 -5.67
CA HIS A 164 -3.39 -14.04 -6.97
C HIS A 164 -3.71 -15.38 -7.60
N TYR A 165 -4.34 -15.37 -8.78
CA TYR A 165 -4.51 -16.54 -9.62
C TYR A 165 -4.48 -16.15 -11.10
N HIS A 166 -4.12 -17.11 -11.96
CA HIS A 166 -4.20 -16.99 -13.40
C HIS A 166 -5.37 -17.81 -13.93
N SER A 167 -6.10 -17.30 -14.93
CA SER A 167 -7.27 -18.01 -15.48
C SER A 167 -6.98 -18.76 -16.78
N LEU A 168 -5.88 -18.40 -17.48
CA LEU A 168 -5.60 -18.84 -18.84
C LEU A 168 -4.59 -20.00 -18.94
N PHE A 169 -3.78 -20.22 -17.92
CA PHE A 169 -2.70 -21.20 -17.93
C PHE A 169 -2.47 -21.78 -16.54
N SER A 170 -1.85 -22.96 -16.48
CA SER A 170 -1.21 -23.47 -15.28
C SER A 170 0.20 -22.93 -15.17
N GLU A 171 0.70 -22.74 -13.96
CA GLU A 171 2.07 -22.31 -13.67
C GLU A 171 2.77 -23.38 -12.83
N THR A 172 3.94 -23.82 -13.28
CA THR A 172 4.74 -24.82 -12.57
C THR A 172 6.06 -24.21 -12.17
N PHE A 173 6.39 -24.27 -10.88
CA PHE A 173 7.67 -23.88 -10.30
C PHE A 173 8.54 -25.14 -10.10
N GLU A 174 9.71 -25.18 -10.68
CA GLU A 174 10.76 -26.16 -10.44
C GLU A 174 11.94 -25.43 -9.77
N ILE A 175 12.34 -25.84 -8.58
CA ILE A 175 13.42 -25.20 -7.85
C ILE A 175 14.76 -25.73 -8.33
N LEU A 176 15.58 -24.88 -8.95
CA LEU A 176 16.91 -25.22 -9.42
C LEU A 176 17.98 -25.02 -8.36
N LYS A 177 17.82 -24.00 -7.49
CA LYS A 177 18.74 -23.67 -6.41
C LYS A 177 18.00 -22.93 -5.31
N GLY A 178 18.37 -23.19 -4.05
CA GLY A 178 17.81 -22.50 -2.89
C GLY A 178 16.48 -23.06 -2.41
N THR A 179 15.69 -22.23 -1.75
CA THR A 179 14.38 -22.59 -1.21
C THR A 179 13.34 -21.52 -1.52
N LEU A 180 12.09 -21.93 -1.69
CA LEU A 180 10.97 -21.03 -1.99
C LEU A 180 9.75 -21.45 -1.22
N GLU A 181 9.14 -20.52 -0.50
CA GLU A 181 7.79 -20.70 0.05
C GLU A 181 6.76 -20.48 -1.07
N VAL A 182 5.86 -21.44 -1.25
CA VAL A 182 4.75 -21.35 -2.19
C VAL A 182 3.45 -21.61 -1.45
N GLY A 183 2.60 -20.58 -1.38
CA GLY A 183 1.23 -20.72 -0.93
C GLY A 183 0.33 -21.17 -2.08
N LYS A 184 -0.47 -22.23 -1.88
CA LYS A 184 -1.37 -22.81 -2.87
C LYS A 184 -2.70 -23.19 -2.23
N GLY A 185 -3.78 -22.53 -2.65
CA GLY A 185 -5.08 -22.73 -2.04
C GLY A 185 -5.12 -22.33 -0.56
N LYS A 186 -5.16 -23.31 0.34
CA LYS A 186 -5.11 -23.12 1.81
C LYS A 186 -3.78 -23.59 2.43
N GLU A 187 -2.92 -24.18 1.64
CA GLU A 187 -1.68 -24.82 2.09
C GLU A 187 -0.47 -23.95 1.75
N VAL A 188 0.60 -24.13 2.51
CA VAL A 188 1.88 -23.44 2.31
C VAL A 188 2.98 -24.50 2.27
N TYR A 189 3.75 -24.49 1.21
CA TYR A 189 4.83 -25.45 0.95
C TYR A 189 6.18 -24.73 1.02
N GLN A 190 7.16 -25.38 1.64
CA GLN A 190 8.56 -24.97 1.57
C GLN A 190 9.25 -25.86 0.54
N LEU A 191 9.42 -25.35 -0.66
CA LEU A 191 10.07 -26.04 -1.75
C LEU A 191 11.59 -25.86 -1.67
N LYS A 192 12.35 -26.92 -1.91
CA LYS A 192 13.81 -26.94 -1.97
C LYS A 192 14.28 -27.45 -3.34
N GLN A 193 15.56 -27.36 -3.59
CA GLN A 193 16.15 -27.81 -4.84
C GLN A 193 15.66 -29.20 -5.27
N GLY A 194 15.17 -29.31 -6.49
CA GLY A 194 14.58 -30.51 -7.09
C GLY A 194 13.06 -30.62 -6.91
N ASP A 195 12.46 -29.85 -6.00
CA ASP A 195 11.01 -29.89 -5.80
C ASP A 195 10.28 -29.17 -6.94
N ILE A 196 9.05 -29.64 -7.22
CA ILE A 196 8.17 -29.12 -8.26
C ILE A 196 6.80 -28.86 -7.67
N ALA A 197 6.26 -27.66 -7.90
CA ALA A 197 4.87 -27.32 -7.57
C ALA A 197 4.12 -26.82 -8.80
N THR A 198 2.97 -27.40 -9.08
CA THR A 198 2.09 -26.95 -10.17
C THR A 198 0.84 -26.30 -9.63
N ILE A 199 0.57 -25.09 -10.08
CA ILE A 199 -0.60 -24.29 -9.80
C ILE A 199 -1.56 -24.43 -10.98
N LYS A 200 -2.79 -24.88 -10.73
CA LYS A 200 -3.81 -25.03 -11.77
C LYS A 200 -4.44 -23.67 -12.13
N PRO A 201 -5.05 -23.52 -13.32
CA PRO A 201 -5.82 -22.33 -13.63
C PRO A 201 -6.88 -22.05 -12.55
N LYS A 202 -7.03 -20.77 -12.18
CA LYS A 202 -7.93 -20.28 -11.12
C LYS A 202 -7.56 -20.70 -9.68
N GLU A 203 -6.47 -21.41 -9.48
CA GLU A 203 -5.96 -21.75 -8.15
C GLU A 203 -5.20 -20.56 -7.56
N LYS A 204 -5.59 -20.13 -6.36
CA LYS A 204 -4.96 -19.01 -5.65
C LYS A 204 -3.57 -19.41 -5.18
N HIS A 205 -2.60 -18.55 -5.39
CA HIS A 205 -1.21 -18.81 -5.01
C HIS A 205 -0.41 -17.54 -4.78
N TYR A 206 0.74 -17.69 -4.17
CA TYR A 206 1.84 -16.73 -4.10
C TYR A 206 3.16 -17.50 -4.00
N TYR A 207 4.26 -16.81 -4.25
CA TYR A 207 5.58 -17.25 -3.81
C TYR A 207 6.24 -16.21 -2.91
N HIS A 208 7.17 -16.68 -2.06
CA HIS A 208 7.95 -15.83 -1.17
C HIS A 208 9.32 -16.47 -0.91
N ASN A 209 10.40 -15.79 -1.25
CA ASN A 209 11.72 -16.19 -0.80
C ASN A 209 11.97 -15.67 0.61
N ILE A 210 11.72 -16.49 1.62
CA ILE A 210 11.91 -16.16 3.04
C ILE A 210 13.36 -16.37 3.51
N SER A 211 14.22 -16.96 2.66
CA SER A 211 15.62 -17.21 2.97
C SER A 211 16.47 -15.95 2.81
N ASN A 212 17.71 -16.01 3.31
CA ASN A 212 18.70 -14.95 3.11
C ASN A 212 19.51 -15.12 1.82
N GLU A 213 19.24 -16.19 1.04
CA GLU A 213 19.92 -16.51 -0.20
C GLU A 213 18.99 -16.37 -1.40
N GLU A 214 19.55 -16.24 -2.60
CA GLU A 214 18.78 -16.26 -3.84
C GLU A 214 18.19 -17.65 -4.12
N CYS A 215 17.01 -17.68 -4.68
CA CYS A 215 16.37 -18.89 -5.18
C CYS A 215 16.27 -18.82 -6.70
N ILE A 216 16.76 -19.84 -7.41
CA ILE A 216 16.67 -19.95 -8.88
C ILE A 216 15.59 -20.97 -9.19
N ILE A 217 14.64 -20.58 -10.04
CA ILE A 217 13.52 -21.41 -10.44
C ILE A 217 13.36 -21.45 -11.96
N ASN A 218 12.78 -22.55 -12.45
CA ASN A 218 12.11 -22.58 -13.75
C ASN A 218 10.62 -22.38 -13.53
N ALA A 219 10.05 -21.31 -14.10
CA ALA A 219 8.61 -21.13 -14.20
C ALA A 219 8.13 -21.59 -15.57
N THR A 220 7.23 -22.56 -15.61
CA THR A 220 6.66 -23.10 -16.85
C THR A 220 5.16 -22.82 -16.91
N LEU A 221 4.70 -22.17 -17.99
CA LEU A 221 3.28 -21.93 -18.25
C LEU A 221 2.76 -22.90 -19.31
N ASN A 222 1.58 -23.46 -19.05
CA ASN A 222 0.92 -24.35 -19.99
C ASN A 222 -0.60 -24.06 -20.05
N PRO A 223 -1.17 -23.62 -21.22
CA PRO A 223 -0.44 -23.25 -22.43
C PRO A 223 0.49 -22.04 -22.22
N GLY A 224 1.48 -21.89 -23.10
CA GLY A 224 2.35 -20.73 -23.12
C GLY A 224 1.59 -19.43 -23.34
N ASN A 225 2.10 -18.32 -22.78
CA ASN A 225 1.44 -17.02 -22.84
C ASN A 225 2.41 -15.87 -23.12
N ARG A 226 2.38 -15.36 -24.34
CA ARG A 226 3.29 -14.27 -24.77
C ARG A 226 3.05 -12.95 -24.03
N ASN A 227 1.80 -12.68 -23.62
CA ASN A 227 1.52 -11.48 -22.82
C ASN A 227 2.17 -11.57 -21.45
N PHE A 228 2.17 -12.73 -20.82
CA PHE A 228 2.88 -12.98 -19.56
C PHE A 228 4.40 -12.78 -19.75
N GLU A 229 5.00 -13.36 -20.80
CA GLU A 229 6.42 -13.16 -21.10
C GLU A 229 6.75 -11.67 -21.23
N ASN A 230 6.02 -10.95 -22.07
CA ASN A 230 6.18 -9.50 -22.25
C ASN A 230 6.03 -8.73 -20.93
N SER A 231 5.06 -9.09 -20.10
CA SER A 231 4.81 -8.40 -18.82
C SER A 231 6.03 -8.44 -17.91
N LEU A 232 6.72 -9.58 -17.86
CA LEU A 232 7.93 -9.77 -17.04
C LEU A 232 9.12 -8.98 -17.59
N PHE A 233 9.31 -8.95 -18.91
CA PHE A 233 10.38 -8.15 -19.53
C PHE A 233 10.15 -6.66 -19.37
N ILE A 234 8.90 -6.19 -19.56
CA ILE A 234 8.52 -4.81 -19.30
C ILE A 234 8.80 -4.44 -17.84
N LEU A 235 8.39 -5.29 -16.90
CA LEU A 235 8.61 -5.04 -15.48
C LEU A 235 10.09 -4.93 -15.13
N LYS A 236 10.92 -5.83 -15.67
CA LYS A 236 12.39 -5.81 -15.51
C LYS A 236 13.00 -4.55 -16.14
N GLY A 237 12.56 -4.20 -17.34
CA GLY A 237 13.03 -3.00 -18.04
C GLY A 237 12.67 -1.72 -17.29
N LEU A 238 11.43 -1.60 -16.79
CA LEU A 238 11.00 -0.48 -15.95
C LEU A 238 11.83 -0.37 -14.66
N ALA A 239 12.13 -1.50 -14.02
CA ALA A 239 12.97 -1.52 -12.83
C ALA A 239 14.41 -1.07 -13.13
N LYS A 240 14.99 -1.52 -14.25
CA LYS A 240 16.34 -1.11 -14.71
C LYS A 240 16.40 0.39 -14.98
N ASP A 241 15.35 0.96 -15.57
CA ASP A 241 15.24 2.40 -15.87
C ASP A 241 14.85 3.25 -14.66
N GLY A 242 14.75 2.68 -13.46
CA GLY A 242 14.34 3.39 -12.24
C GLY A 242 12.87 3.81 -12.20
N LEU A 243 12.03 3.24 -13.09
CA LEU A 243 10.59 3.51 -13.21
C LEU A 243 9.73 2.56 -12.37
N ALA A 244 10.35 1.73 -11.54
CA ALA A 244 9.69 0.91 -10.53
C ALA A 244 10.12 1.32 -9.11
N SER A 245 9.31 0.94 -8.11
CA SER A 245 9.65 1.10 -6.70
C SER A 245 10.75 0.11 -6.29
N ALA A 246 11.30 0.27 -5.09
CA ALA A 246 12.25 -0.69 -4.51
C ALA A 246 11.67 -2.12 -4.39
N ALA A 247 10.34 -2.25 -4.26
CA ALA A 247 9.63 -3.52 -4.27
C ALA A 247 9.35 -4.04 -5.70
N GLY A 248 9.84 -3.34 -6.74
CA GLY A 248 9.65 -3.70 -8.14
C GLY A 248 8.26 -3.38 -8.71
N THR A 249 7.44 -2.60 -8.02
CA THR A 249 6.13 -2.16 -8.53
C THR A 249 6.30 -0.97 -9.47
N PRO A 250 5.74 -0.97 -10.69
CA PRO A 250 5.78 0.18 -11.58
C PRO A 250 5.26 1.45 -10.91
N LYS A 251 5.97 2.57 -11.05
CA LYS A 251 5.59 3.86 -10.45
C LYS A 251 4.37 4.48 -11.15
N LYS A 252 4.25 4.29 -12.46
CA LYS A 252 3.13 4.80 -13.26
C LYS A 252 1.97 3.81 -13.19
N ILE A 253 0.76 4.29 -12.83
CA ILE A 253 -0.42 3.44 -12.65
C ILE A 253 -0.83 2.70 -13.93
N SER A 254 -0.64 3.33 -15.09
CA SER A 254 -0.89 2.69 -16.40
C SER A 254 0.04 1.50 -16.64
N ASP A 255 1.31 1.59 -16.24
CA ASP A 255 2.29 0.52 -16.42
C ASP A 255 2.03 -0.62 -15.43
N LEU A 256 1.59 -0.30 -14.20
CA LEU A 256 1.13 -1.30 -13.23
C LEU A 256 -0.14 -2.02 -13.73
N ALA A 257 -1.10 -1.27 -14.26
CA ALA A 257 -2.33 -1.84 -14.81
C ALA A 257 -2.04 -2.74 -16.02
N LEU A 258 -1.14 -2.33 -16.91
CA LEU A 258 -0.67 -3.16 -18.03
C LEU A 258 0.00 -4.44 -17.54
N PHE A 259 0.87 -4.36 -16.52
CA PHE A 259 1.53 -5.54 -15.94
C PHE A 259 0.50 -6.56 -15.44
N ILE A 260 -0.47 -6.11 -14.61
CA ILE A 260 -1.53 -6.98 -14.06
C ILE A 260 -2.37 -7.60 -15.18
N TYR A 261 -2.74 -6.81 -16.17
CA TYR A 261 -3.57 -7.23 -17.31
C TYR A 261 -2.87 -8.27 -18.20
N LEU A 262 -1.63 -8.01 -18.61
CA LEU A 262 -0.83 -8.89 -19.46
C LEU A 262 -0.44 -10.18 -18.75
N ASN A 263 -0.12 -10.10 -17.47
CA ASN A 263 0.23 -11.24 -16.63
C ASN A 263 -0.99 -12.15 -16.34
N ASN A 264 -2.20 -11.72 -16.71
CA ASN A 264 -3.45 -12.39 -16.35
C ASN A 264 -3.61 -12.62 -14.83
N SER A 265 -2.98 -11.77 -14.01
CA SER A 265 -3.10 -11.84 -12.55
C SER A 265 -4.45 -11.32 -12.11
N ARG A 266 -5.23 -12.18 -11.46
CA ARG A 266 -6.52 -11.85 -10.86
C ARG A 266 -6.34 -11.67 -9.37
N MET A 267 -6.84 -10.56 -8.85
CA MET A 267 -6.74 -10.21 -7.44
C MET A 267 -7.68 -11.05 -6.58
N VAL A 268 -7.32 -11.27 -5.32
CA VAL A 268 -8.13 -12.02 -4.36
C VAL A 268 -8.54 -11.13 -3.18
N GLY A 269 -9.61 -11.52 -2.47
CA GLY A 269 -10.09 -10.79 -1.30
C GLY A 269 -10.55 -9.36 -1.64
N PHE A 270 -10.29 -8.43 -0.74
CA PHE A 270 -10.69 -7.02 -0.86
C PHE A 270 -10.08 -6.34 -2.09
N GLN A 271 -8.88 -6.72 -2.50
CA GLN A 271 -8.21 -6.14 -3.67
C GLN A 271 -8.98 -6.36 -4.99
N LYS A 272 -9.85 -7.37 -5.05
CA LYS A 272 -10.71 -7.64 -6.21
C LYS A 272 -11.61 -6.46 -6.60
N ILE A 273 -11.97 -5.61 -5.66
CA ILE A 273 -12.79 -4.40 -5.89
C ILE A 273 -12.09 -3.44 -6.86
N ALA A 274 -10.76 -3.38 -6.84
CA ALA A 274 -9.98 -2.51 -7.72
C ALA A 274 -9.77 -3.07 -9.13
N GLU A 275 -10.07 -4.36 -9.37
CA GLU A 275 -9.81 -5.04 -10.65
C GLU A 275 -10.50 -4.37 -11.86
N PRO A 276 -11.77 -3.92 -11.80
CA PRO A 276 -12.41 -3.21 -12.91
C PRO A 276 -11.68 -1.91 -13.28
N ILE A 277 -11.17 -1.18 -12.27
CA ILE A 277 -10.42 0.07 -12.47
C ILE A 277 -9.10 -0.22 -13.18
N PHE A 278 -8.33 -1.21 -12.70
CA PHE A 278 -7.08 -1.60 -13.36
C PHE A 278 -7.30 -2.10 -14.79
N ASN A 279 -8.36 -2.86 -15.05
CA ASN A 279 -8.72 -3.30 -16.40
C ASN A 279 -9.06 -2.12 -17.31
N TYR A 280 -9.80 -1.14 -16.82
CA TYR A 280 -10.11 0.08 -17.58
C TYR A 280 -8.84 0.87 -17.92
N VAL A 281 -7.97 1.11 -16.92
CA VAL A 281 -6.69 1.82 -17.10
C VAL A 281 -5.76 1.08 -18.07
N ALA A 282 -5.69 -0.25 -18.00
CA ALA A 282 -4.91 -1.06 -18.92
C ALA A 282 -5.41 -0.95 -20.35
N LYS A 283 -6.74 -1.05 -20.59
CA LYS A 283 -7.33 -0.89 -21.92
C LYS A 283 -7.10 0.52 -22.48
N ALA A 284 -7.20 1.56 -21.65
CA ALA A 284 -6.88 2.93 -22.03
C ALA A 284 -5.40 3.08 -22.44
N ALA A 285 -4.48 2.47 -21.67
CA ALA A 285 -3.06 2.46 -21.97
C ALA A 285 -2.72 1.69 -23.26
N ILE A 286 -3.45 0.61 -23.58
CA ILE A 286 -3.33 -0.11 -24.85
C ILE A 286 -3.78 0.80 -25.99
N LYS A 287 -4.94 1.44 -25.85
CA LYS A 287 -5.51 2.33 -26.87
C LYS A 287 -4.64 3.55 -27.14
N SER A 288 -3.95 4.08 -26.13
CA SER A 288 -3.03 5.22 -26.27
C SER A 288 -1.66 4.86 -26.88
N GLY A 289 -1.41 3.59 -27.22
CA GLY A 289 -0.13 3.12 -27.77
C GLY A 289 0.94 2.82 -26.70
N ARG A 290 0.65 3.05 -25.41
CA ARG A 290 1.64 2.85 -24.34
C ARG A 290 2.19 1.42 -24.27
N LEU A 291 1.36 0.41 -24.54
CA LEU A 291 1.80 -0.98 -24.60
C LEU A 291 2.84 -1.21 -25.69
N ASN A 292 2.60 -0.65 -26.89
CA ASN A 292 3.52 -0.78 -28.03
C ASN A 292 4.89 -0.15 -27.72
N GLU A 293 4.90 1.03 -27.09
CA GLU A 293 6.14 1.69 -26.66
C GLU A 293 6.95 0.79 -25.70
N LEU A 294 6.26 0.17 -24.73
CA LEU A 294 6.92 -0.69 -23.75
C LEU A 294 7.44 -1.99 -24.39
N ILE A 295 6.70 -2.59 -25.31
CA ILE A 295 7.13 -3.79 -26.05
C ILE A 295 8.36 -3.48 -26.90
N GLN A 296 8.33 -2.43 -27.72
CA GLN A 296 9.48 -2.00 -28.51
C GLN A 296 10.71 -1.76 -27.64
N LYS A 297 10.53 -1.07 -26.53
CA LYS A 297 11.65 -0.70 -25.66
C LYS A 297 12.27 -1.90 -24.92
N TYR A 298 11.44 -2.87 -24.48
CA TYR A 298 11.88 -3.88 -23.52
C TYR A 298 11.79 -5.33 -24.00
N CYS A 299 11.03 -5.61 -25.07
CA CYS A 299 10.76 -6.97 -25.55
C CYS A 299 11.37 -7.30 -26.91
N GLU A 300 11.68 -6.32 -27.77
CA GLU A 300 12.16 -6.54 -29.15
C GLU A 300 13.65 -6.84 -29.29
N ARG A 301 14.37 -6.97 -28.18
CA ARG A 301 15.81 -7.28 -28.16
C ARG A 301 16.14 -8.72 -27.72
N ILE A 302 15.16 -9.64 -27.86
CA ILE A 302 15.31 -11.03 -27.44
C ILE A 302 15.16 -11.95 -28.64
#